data_b05d8bf6ae4cee0e8c18d38022061736
#
_entry.id   b05d8bf6ae4cee0e8c18d38022061736
#
_cell.length_a   1.000
_cell.length_b   1.000
_cell.length_c   1.000
_cell.angle_alpha   90.00
_cell.angle_beta   90.00
_cell.angle_gamma   90.00
#
_symmetry.space_group_name_H-M   'P 1'
#
loop_
_entity.id
_entity.type
_entity.pdbx_description
1 polymer ?
#
loop_
_entity_poly.entity_id
_entity_poly.type
_entity_poly.pdbx_seq_one_letter_code
_entity_poly.pdbx_strand_id
1 'polypeptide(L)'
;MDKSCAVYSATNLVGKRWTLVILLELYKGHAKWKRYHELMEKLPLLTPKILSTRLKELAKEGLIIKRVDSTVVPIKSEYSLTKRGDEFIEIIKQIKNWTTRWGEFKRCKASDCKTCGF
;
A
#
# COMPACT_ATOMS: atom_id res chain seq x y z
N MET A 1 6.20 -27.65 -2.20
CA MET A 1 5.02 -26.97 -1.65
C MET A 1 3.94 -26.83 -2.70
N ASP A 2 2.71 -27.09 -2.32
CA ASP A 2 1.57 -26.98 -3.23
C ASP A 2 1.23 -25.51 -3.53
N LYS A 3 1.29 -25.15 -4.81
CA LYS A 3 1.01 -23.77 -5.25
C LYS A 3 -0.47 -23.39 -5.14
N SER A 4 -1.35 -24.37 -4.92
CA SER A 4 -2.77 -24.10 -4.69
C SER A 4 -3.06 -23.69 -3.24
N CYS A 5 -2.08 -23.80 -2.35
CA CYS A 5 -2.21 -23.36 -0.97
C CYS A 5 -2.44 -21.84 -0.90
N ALA A 6 -3.51 -21.43 -0.22
CA ALA A 6 -3.85 -20.01 -0.09
C ALA A 6 -2.73 -19.21 0.58
N VAL A 7 -2.07 -19.77 1.57
CA VAL A 7 -0.96 -19.09 2.25
C VAL A 7 0.22 -18.91 1.31
N TYR A 8 0.56 -19.94 0.56
CA TYR A 8 1.63 -19.86 -0.44
C TYR A 8 1.32 -18.77 -1.48
N SER A 9 0.09 -18.76 -1.98
CA SER A 9 -0.35 -17.77 -2.96
C SER A 9 -0.26 -16.35 -2.39
N ALA A 10 -0.63 -16.15 -1.13
CA ALA A 10 -0.57 -14.86 -0.47
C ALA A 10 0.88 -14.34 -0.35
N THR A 11 1.88 -15.22 -0.27
CA THR A 11 3.28 -14.79 -0.16
C THR A 11 3.79 -14.08 -1.40
N ASN A 12 3.16 -14.28 -2.55
CA ASN A 12 3.51 -13.55 -3.76
C ASN A 12 3.20 -12.07 -3.65
N LEU A 13 2.30 -11.72 -2.73
CA LEU A 13 1.92 -10.34 -2.45
C LEU A 13 2.57 -9.86 -1.14
N VAL A 14 2.26 -10.55 -0.04
CA VAL A 14 2.65 -10.15 1.31
C VAL A 14 4.15 -10.25 1.53
N GLY A 15 4.81 -11.19 0.88
CA GLY A 15 6.24 -11.44 1.05
C GLY A 15 7.14 -10.43 0.34
N LYS A 16 6.61 -9.58 -0.49
CA LYS A 16 7.42 -8.58 -1.20
C LYS A 16 7.60 -7.34 -0.35
N ARG A 17 8.84 -6.90 -0.25
CA ARG A 17 9.16 -5.69 0.51
C ARG A 17 8.42 -4.47 -0.06
N TRP A 18 7.95 -3.61 0.82
CA TRP A 18 7.28 -2.35 0.55
C TRP A 18 5.81 -2.46 0.13
N THR A 19 5.31 -3.66 -0.19
CA THR A 19 3.92 -3.85 -0.63
C THR A 19 2.93 -3.34 0.41
N LEU A 20 3.09 -3.75 1.66
CA LEU A 20 2.18 -3.35 2.75
C LEU A 20 2.26 -1.85 3.02
N VAL A 21 3.46 -1.28 2.96
CA VAL A 21 3.68 0.13 3.21
C VAL A 21 3.02 1.00 2.13
N ILE A 22 3.10 0.58 0.88
CA ILE A 22 2.46 1.28 -0.24
C ILE A 22 0.93 1.26 -0.08
N LEU A 23 0.37 0.09 0.21
CA LEU A 23 -1.08 -0.05 0.43
C LEU A 23 -1.54 0.82 1.59
N LEU A 24 -0.78 0.82 2.68
CA LEU A 24 -1.10 1.64 3.83
C LEU A 24 -1.07 3.13 3.49
N GLU A 25 -0.08 3.57 2.71
CA GLU A 25 0.02 4.97 2.30
C GLU A 25 -1.17 5.39 1.42
N LEU A 26 -1.64 4.51 0.56
CA LEU A 26 -2.84 4.76 -0.24
C LEU A 26 -4.10 4.87 0.63
N TYR A 27 -4.13 4.18 1.76
CA TYR A 27 -5.24 4.21 2.70
C TYR A 27 -5.29 5.50 3.53
N LYS A 28 -4.13 6.08 3.85
CA LYS A 28 -4.05 7.25 4.74
C LYS A 28 -4.73 8.49 4.16
N GLY A 29 -5.21 9.35 5.05
CA GLY A 29 -5.83 10.61 4.67
C GLY A 29 -7.25 10.45 4.15
N HIS A 30 -7.80 11.51 3.55
CA HIS A 30 -9.17 11.54 3.07
C HIS A 30 -9.27 11.49 1.55
N ALA A 31 -8.18 11.72 0.84
CA ALA A 31 -8.17 11.67 -0.62
C ALA A 31 -8.28 10.23 -1.11
N LYS A 32 -9.27 9.98 -1.95
CA LYS A 32 -9.44 8.66 -2.56
C LYS A 32 -8.32 8.35 -3.55
N TRP A 33 -7.92 9.34 -4.33
CA TRP A 33 -6.90 9.21 -5.36
C TRP A 33 -5.62 9.90 -4.93
N LYS A 34 -4.50 9.21 -5.08
CA LYS A 34 -3.18 9.76 -4.75
C LYS A 34 -2.28 9.70 -5.96
N ARG A 35 -1.55 10.78 -6.19
CA ARG A 35 -0.63 10.90 -7.32
C ARG A 35 0.64 10.12 -7.05
N TYR A 36 1.25 9.62 -8.11
CA TYR A 36 2.55 8.97 -8.04
C TYR A 36 3.57 9.83 -7.30
N HIS A 37 3.61 11.11 -7.61
CA HIS A 37 4.54 12.05 -6.99
C HIS A 37 4.33 12.16 -5.47
N GLU A 38 3.07 12.18 -5.01
CA GLU A 38 2.76 12.20 -3.58
C GLU A 38 3.27 10.94 -2.88
N LEU A 39 3.11 9.79 -3.52
CA LEU A 39 3.60 8.53 -2.97
C LEU A 39 5.13 8.54 -2.85
N MET A 40 5.82 9.07 -3.84
CA MET A 40 7.28 9.21 -3.79
C MET A 40 7.73 10.09 -2.63
N GLU A 41 7.03 11.19 -2.38
CA GLU A 41 7.35 12.09 -1.27
C GLU A 41 7.14 11.44 0.10
N LYS A 42 6.08 10.65 0.23
CA LYS A 42 5.73 10.00 1.49
C LYS A 42 6.57 8.75 1.77
N LEU A 43 7.19 8.19 0.75
CA LEU A 43 7.96 6.95 0.85
C LEU A 43 9.41 7.18 0.37
N PRO A 44 10.19 7.98 1.11
CA PRO A 44 11.51 8.41 0.64
C PRO A 44 12.54 7.28 0.55
N LEU A 45 12.29 6.14 1.20
CA LEU A 45 13.19 5.00 1.14
C LEU A 45 13.01 4.17 -0.14
N LEU A 46 11.94 4.41 -0.90
CA LEU A 46 11.71 3.71 -2.16
C LEU A 46 12.33 4.46 -3.33
N THR A 47 12.93 3.67 -4.24
CA THR A 47 13.35 4.23 -5.51
C THR A 47 12.15 4.30 -6.45
N PRO A 48 12.19 5.18 -7.48
CA PRO A 48 11.12 5.21 -8.49
C PRO A 48 10.87 3.86 -9.15
N LYS A 49 11.93 3.09 -9.39
CA LYS A 49 11.83 1.77 -10.00
C LYS A 49 11.05 0.80 -9.11
N ILE A 50 11.37 0.77 -7.82
CA ILE A 50 10.69 -0.12 -6.86
C ILE A 50 9.21 0.27 -6.74
N LEU A 51 8.92 1.56 -6.58
CA LEU A 51 7.55 2.03 -6.46
C LEU A 51 6.74 1.67 -7.71
N SER A 52 7.27 1.95 -8.89
CA SER A 52 6.59 1.63 -10.16
C SER A 52 6.34 0.14 -10.30
N THR A 53 7.32 -0.69 -9.95
CA THR A 53 7.20 -2.14 -10.02
C THR A 53 6.11 -2.65 -9.09
N ARG A 54 6.11 -2.19 -7.84
CA ARG A 54 5.12 -2.60 -6.84
C ARG A 54 3.72 -2.14 -7.20
N LEU A 55 3.57 -0.92 -7.72
CA LEU A 55 2.27 -0.41 -8.15
C LEU A 55 1.69 -1.23 -9.29
N LYS A 56 2.51 -1.63 -10.27
CA LYS A 56 2.08 -2.50 -11.36
C LYS A 56 1.61 -3.86 -10.85
N GLU A 57 2.35 -4.44 -9.92
CA GLU A 57 2.00 -5.73 -9.32
C GLU A 57 0.68 -5.64 -8.56
N LEU A 58 0.50 -4.59 -7.76
CA LEU A 58 -0.72 -4.37 -6.99
C LEU A 58 -1.94 -4.16 -7.90
N ALA A 59 -1.77 -3.44 -8.99
CA ALA A 59 -2.83 -3.24 -9.97
C ALA A 59 -3.20 -4.56 -10.64
N LYS A 60 -2.21 -5.37 -10.99
CA LYS A 60 -2.41 -6.69 -11.59
C LYS A 60 -3.18 -7.63 -10.65
N GLU A 61 -2.87 -7.56 -9.35
CA GLU A 61 -3.55 -8.37 -8.32
C GLU A 61 -4.93 -7.81 -7.94
N GLY A 62 -5.32 -6.68 -8.50
CA GLY A 62 -6.64 -6.11 -8.26
C GLY A 62 -6.81 -5.38 -6.94
N LEU A 63 -5.71 -5.00 -6.28
CA LEU A 63 -5.75 -4.29 -5.00
C LEU A 63 -5.81 -2.79 -5.17
N ILE A 64 -5.32 -2.29 -6.30
CA ILE A 64 -5.37 -0.87 -6.63
C ILE A 64 -5.81 -0.70 -8.08
N ILE A 65 -6.30 0.49 -8.40
CA ILE A 65 -6.57 0.91 -9.77
C ILE A 65 -5.78 2.18 -10.06
N LYS A 66 -5.40 2.32 -11.31
CA LYS A 66 -4.67 3.47 -11.81
C LYS A 66 -5.56 4.24 -12.78
N ARG A 67 -5.53 5.55 -12.71
CA ARG A 67 -6.10 6.39 -13.77
C ARG A 67 -5.04 7.38 -14.23
N VAL A 68 -5.07 7.69 -15.52
CA VAL A 68 -4.12 8.60 -16.13
C VAL A 68 -4.91 9.76 -16.75
N ASP A 69 -4.54 10.98 -16.38
CA ASP A 69 -5.07 12.18 -17.00
C ASP A 69 -4.01 12.75 -17.93
N SER A 70 -4.19 12.55 -19.23
CA SER A 70 -3.28 13.04 -20.26
C SER A 70 -3.66 14.41 -20.78
N THR A 71 -4.75 15.00 -20.27
CA THR A 71 -5.19 16.35 -20.66
C THR A 71 -4.37 17.45 -20.02
N VAL A 72 -3.59 17.11 -18.98
CA VAL A 72 -2.71 18.06 -18.28
C VAL A 72 -1.25 17.75 -18.58
N VAL A 73 -0.40 18.76 -18.43
CA VAL A 73 1.05 18.64 -18.63
C VAL A 73 1.72 19.10 -17.34
N PRO A 74 2.55 18.23 -16.69
CA PRO A 74 2.86 16.84 -17.07
C PRO A 74 1.68 15.88 -16.89
N ILE A 75 1.73 14.74 -17.55
CA ILE A 75 0.71 13.70 -17.47
C ILE A 75 0.56 13.27 -16.00
N LYS A 76 -0.69 13.20 -15.55
CA LYS A 76 -1.02 12.93 -14.17
C LYS A 76 -1.42 11.45 -14.00
N SER A 77 -0.67 10.72 -13.18
CA SER A 77 -1.01 9.33 -12.80
C SER A 77 -1.49 9.32 -11.37
N GLU A 78 -2.64 8.72 -11.13
CA GLU A 78 -3.26 8.61 -9.82
C GLU A 78 -3.63 7.17 -9.52
N TYR A 79 -3.60 6.82 -8.24
CA TYR A 79 -3.85 5.47 -7.76
C TYR A 79 -4.86 5.51 -6.63
N SER A 80 -5.69 4.47 -6.56
CA SER A 80 -6.69 4.32 -5.50
C SER A 80 -6.83 2.85 -5.13
N LEU A 81 -7.17 2.59 -3.87
CA LEU A 81 -7.50 1.24 -3.43
C LEU A 81 -8.82 0.79 -4.06
N THR A 82 -8.88 -0.48 -4.45
CA THR A 82 -10.12 -1.14 -4.82
C THR A 82 -10.81 -1.65 -3.56
N LYS A 83 -12.01 -2.22 -3.71
CA LYS A 83 -12.69 -2.90 -2.60
C LYS A 83 -11.79 -4.01 -2.01
N ARG A 84 -11.13 -4.76 -2.87
CA ARG A 84 -10.21 -5.82 -2.43
C ARG A 84 -9.02 -5.24 -1.66
N GLY A 85 -8.51 -4.09 -2.11
CA GLY A 85 -7.44 -3.38 -1.40
C GLY A 85 -7.90 -2.88 -0.03
N ASP A 86 -9.10 -2.32 0.06
CA ASP A 86 -9.67 -1.88 1.33
C ASP A 86 -9.82 -3.05 2.32
N GLU A 87 -10.28 -4.20 1.85
CA GLU A 87 -10.36 -5.39 2.69
C GLU A 87 -8.98 -5.81 3.19
N PHE A 88 -7.96 -5.68 2.36
CA PHE A 88 -6.60 -6.03 2.75
C PHE A 88 -6.04 -5.12 3.84
N ILE A 89 -6.50 -3.88 3.92
CA ILE A 89 -6.09 -2.95 4.98
C ILE A 89 -6.42 -3.52 6.36
N GLU A 90 -7.51 -4.26 6.52
CA GLU A 90 -7.85 -4.91 7.78
C GLU A 90 -6.78 -5.93 8.19
N ILE A 91 -6.22 -6.64 7.22
CA ILE A 91 -5.11 -7.58 7.47
C ILE A 91 -3.86 -6.83 7.92
N ILE A 92 -3.57 -5.69 7.29
CA ILE A 92 -2.44 -4.84 7.68
C ILE A 92 -2.61 -4.34 9.11
N LYS A 93 -3.82 -3.95 9.50
CA LYS A 93 -4.13 -3.53 10.87
C LYS A 93 -3.87 -4.66 11.87
N GLN A 94 -4.20 -5.90 11.51
CA GLN A 94 -3.90 -7.06 12.35
C GLN A 94 -2.40 -7.27 12.52
N ILE A 95 -1.65 -7.12 11.43
CA ILE A 95 -0.19 -7.20 11.49
C ILE A 95 0.37 -6.12 12.41
N LYS A 96 -0.13 -4.89 12.29
CA LYS A 96 0.25 -3.78 13.17
C LYS A 96 -0.01 -4.12 14.64
N ASN A 97 -1.21 -4.61 14.94
CA ASN A 97 -1.60 -4.95 16.32
C ASN A 97 -0.72 -6.05 16.89
N TRP A 98 -0.43 -7.07 16.10
CA TRP A 98 0.46 -8.14 16.51
C TRP A 98 1.87 -7.63 16.77
N THR A 99 2.39 -6.82 15.88
CA THR A 99 3.75 -6.28 15.97
C THR A 99 3.90 -5.37 17.20
N THR A 100 2.96 -4.47 17.42
CA THR A 100 3.01 -3.53 18.54
C THR A 100 2.84 -4.20 19.90
N ARG A 101 2.15 -5.33 19.93
CA ARG A 101 1.98 -6.11 21.18
C ARG A 101 3.30 -6.68 21.67
N TRP A 102 4.19 -7.06 20.76
CA TRP A 102 5.43 -7.76 21.08
C TRP A 102 6.69 -6.90 20.96
N GLY A 103 6.54 -5.62 20.58
CA GLY A 103 7.66 -4.70 20.39
C GLY A 103 7.39 -3.33 20.98
N GLU A 104 8.44 -2.54 21.13
CA GLU A 104 8.33 -1.16 21.56
C GLU A 104 8.37 -0.22 20.37
N PHE A 105 7.19 0.16 19.90
CA PHE A 105 7.04 1.08 18.77
C PHE A 105 6.37 2.35 19.24
N LYS A 106 7.16 3.38 19.57
CA LYS A 106 6.67 4.63 20.15
C LYS A 106 5.69 5.38 19.27
N ARG A 107 5.80 5.19 17.97
CA ARG A 107 4.96 5.90 16.98
C ARG A 107 3.66 5.20 16.62
N CYS A 108 3.49 3.96 17.03
CA CYS A 108 2.29 3.18 16.74
C CYS A 108 1.50 2.85 18.00
N LYS A 109 1.17 3.87 18.78
CA LYS A 109 0.37 3.70 19.99
C LYS A 109 -1.10 3.70 19.63
N ALA A 110 -1.69 2.56 19.34
CA ALA A 110 -3.13 2.40 19.17
C ALA A 110 -3.83 3.51 18.32
N SER A 111 -3.08 4.33 17.62
CA SER A 111 -3.63 5.39 16.78
C SER A 111 -4.15 4.82 15.47
N ASP A 112 -5.17 5.45 14.92
CA ASP A 112 -5.74 5.06 13.64
C ASP A 112 -4.74 5.31 12.52
N CYS A 113 -4.45 4.29 11.72
CA CYS A 113 -3.58 4.42 10.55
C CYS A 113 -4.12 5.43 9.53
N LYS A 114 -5.42 5.62 9.49
CA LYS A 114 -6.07 6.55 8.56
C LYS A 114 -5.57 7.98 8.75
N THR A 115 -5.32 8.38 9.99
CA THR A 115 -4.89 9.72 10.35
C THR A 115 -3.39 9.81 10.69
N CYS A 116 -2.67 8.71 10.54
CA CYS A 116 -1.25 8.65 10.86
C CYS A 116 -0.42 9.51 9.90
N GLY A 117 0.45 10.36 10.45
CA GLY A 117 1.33 11.24 9.67
C GLY A 117 2.69 10.65 9.33
N PHE A 118 2.95 9.43 9.73
CA PHE A 118 4.26 8.80 9.52
C PHE A 118 4.38 7.99 8.27
#